data_28902b7010c5ec3441ae456280c601d2
#
_entry.id   28902b7010c5ec3441ae456280c601d2
#
_cell.length_a   1.000
_cell.length_b   1.000
_cell.length_c   1.000
_cell.angle_alpha   90.00
_cell.angle_beta   90.00
_cell.angle_gamma   90.00
#
_symmetry.space_group_name_H-M   'P 1'
#
loop_
_entity.id
_entity.type
_entity.pdbx_description
1 polymer ?
#
loop_
_entity_poly.entity_id
_entity_poly.type
_entity_poly.pdbx_seq_one_letter_code
_entity_poly.pdbx_strand_id
1 'polypeptide(L)'
;MDKRKTNTLFRTAVDQVSLTVTPNGELVENQCAELIGRYEQIIREKRLSWTTHLRLLRRLGAGGQGTVYLTERRGSDGFTLPVALKIFSPDRYATPNGYDDDMARMGRVAATVARIQHENLLVVQNFLDRDRIRMMVMEWVEGFDLRRLLTPKMYGVVKRRVSQKRWEYINQVLVTAGPVQPRFKAGVAIAIIRDCLEALAALHRQGVIHGDVKPSNIMLKRSGHAKMIDIGSAFQVTDPPGAMACTPAYAAPEVLEGEPQTALTDLASLGYVTMELLSGRPLFSESRDLPELVEAKRRILDRLPELMPEDVARNDLLMTFCRGLVNPDPEQRFPSAEAAELLEEGAAAFHRQLVKNDLSSEYENDIRIWIEELLEIQDELFVDEESQ
;
A
#
# COMPACT_ATOMS: atom_id res chain seq x y z
N MET A 1 25.18 -7.67 25.22
CA MET A 1 24.19 -7.08 24.31
C MET A 1 22.93 -7.93 24.34
N ASP A 2 21.83 -7.35 24.74
CA ASP A 2 20.65 -8.11 25.18
C ASP A 2 19.80 -8.53 23.97
N LYS A 3 19.85 -9.82 23.63
CA LYS A 3 19.08 -10.44 22.52
C LYS A 3 17.55 -10.21 22.61
N ARG A 4 17.04 -9.84 23.79
CA ARG A 4 15.60 -9.57 23.99
C ARG A 4 15.16 -8.21 23.43
N LYS A 5 16.03 -7.20 23.42
CA LYS A 5 15.71 -5.87 22.87
C LYS A 5 15.67 -5.87 21.34
N THR A 6 16.53 -6.68 20.70
CA THR A 6 16.57 -6.80 19.23
C THR A 6 15.30 -7.50 18.69
N ASN A 7 14.79 -8.51 19.40
CA ASN A 7 13.59 -9.24 19.01
C ASN A 7 12.30 -8.39 19.11
N THR A 8 12.22 -7.46 20.07
CA THR A 8 11.05 -6.58 20.21
C THR A 8 11.00 -5.55 19.08
N LEU A 9 12.17 -5.02 18.68
CA LEU A 9 12.27 -4.08 17.56
C LEU A 9 11.93 -4.76 16.21
N PHE A 10 12.32 -6.01 16.00
CA PHE A 10 12.02 -6.74 14.77
C PHE A 10 10.53 -7.10 14.65
N ARG A 11 9.86 -7.52 15.74
CA ARG A 11 8.41 -7.79 15.73
C ARG A 11 7.59 -6.54 15.42
N THR A 12 7.99 -5.37 15.93
CA THR A 12 7.34 -4.09 15.62
C THR A 12 7.64 -3.66 14.16
N ALA A 13 8.82 -4.01 13.64
CA ALA A 13 9.26 -3.65 12.29
C ALA A 13 8.54 -4.43 11.17
N VAL A 14 8.17 -5.70 11.41
CA VAL A 14 7.45 -6.52 10.41
C VAL A 14 6.05 -5.96 10.13
N ASP A 15 5.42 -5.34 11.13
CA ASP A 15 4.04 -4.84 11.01
C ASP A 15 3.92 -3.35 10.68
N GLN A 16 4.90 -2.48 10.97
CA GLN A 16 4.68 -1.03 10.91
C GLN A 16 5.85 -0.13 10.46
N VAL A 17 7.07 -0.62 10.25
CA VAL A 17 8.22 0.27 10.02
C VAL A 17 8.86 0.02 8.66
N SER A 18 8.97 1.10 7.85
CA SER A 18 9.93 1.15 6.76
C SER A 18 11.34 1.23 7.38
N LEU A 19 12.08 0.13 7.38
CA LEU A 19 13.44 0.10 7.86
C LEU A 19 14.39 0.71 6.83
N THR A 20 15.11 1.75 7.22
CA THR A 20 16.32 2.17 6.50
C THR A 20 17.47 1.34 7.06
N VAL A 21 17.93 0.35 6.32
CA VAL A 21 19.10 -0.43 6.70
C VAL A 21 20.34 0.36 6.32
N THR A 22 21.08 0.86 7.32
CA THR A 22 22.43 1.39 7.10
C THR A 22 23.42 0.23 7.13
N PRO A 23 24.46 0.20 6.26
CA PRO A 23 25.37 -0.93 6.14
C PRO A 23 26.18 -1.26 7.42
N ASN A 24 26.25 -0.35 8.38
CA ASN A 24 27.17 -0.49 9.52
C ASN A 24 26.55 -0.50 10.94
N GLY A 25 25.23 -0.46 11.10
CA GLY A 25 24.58 -0.70 12.42
C GLY A 25 24.95 0.27 13.56
N GLU A 26 25.61 1.39 13.30
CA GLU A 26 25.95 2.39 14.32
C GLU A 26 24.83 3.41 14.50
N LEU A 27 24.46 3.66 15.76
CA LEU A 27 23.57 4.78 16.13
C LEU A 27 24.34 6.09 15.94
N VAL A 28 24.09 6.77 14.83
CA VAL A 28 24.63 8.09 14.55
C VAL A 28 23.79 9.13 15.31
N GLU A 29 24.44 10.03 16.03
CA GLU A 29 23.81 11.17 16.71
C GLU A 29 22.95 11.95 15.69
N ASN A 30 21.69 12.18 16.00
CA ASN A 30 20.72 12.72 15.03
C ASN A 30 20.99 14.20 14.73
N GLN A 31 21.71 14.47 13.63
CA GLN A 31 22.03 15.81 13.16
C GLN A 31 20.78 16.57 12.62
N CYS A 32 19.63 15.90 12.56
CA CYS A 32 18.39 16.48 12.06
C CYS A 32 17.56 17.21 13.14
N ALA A 33 18.03 17.37 14.37
CA ALA A 33 17.25 17.91 15.50
C ALA A 33 16.54 19.23 15.16
N GLU A 34 17.18 20.15 14.44
CA GLU A 34 16.57 21.42 14.01
C GLU A 34 15.46 21.20 12.97
N LEU A 35 15.65 20.30 12.01
CA LEU A 35 14.61 19.96 11.03
C LEU A 35 13.43 19.24 11.69
N ILE A 36 13.70 18.37 12.65
CA ILE A 36 12.67 17.69 13.46
C ILE A 36 11.83 18.74 14.21
N GLY A 37 12.48 19.73 14.85
CA GLY A 37 11.77 20.82 15.52
C GLY A 37 10.86 21.61 14.58
N ARG A 38 11.30 21.92 13.35
CA ARG A 38 10.49 22.59 12.31
C ARG A 38 9.32 21.73 11.85
N TYR A 39 9.55 20.43 11.62
CA TYR A 39 8.50 19.50 11.27
C TYR A 39 7.41 19.43 12.35
N GLU A 40 7.81 19.27 13.62
CA GLU A 40 6.87 19.25 14.75
C GLU A 40 6.11 20.58 14.90
N GLN A 41 6.76 21.72 14.64
CA GLN A 41 6.12 23.04 14.67
C GLN A 41 5.02 23.11 13.59
N ILE A 42 5.30 22.70 12.35
CA ILE A 42 4.33 22.67 11.26
C ILE A 42 3.12 21.81 11.64
N ILE A 43 3.35 20.64 12.23
CA ILE A 43 2.27 19.74 12.68
C ILE A 43 1.43 20.38 13.78
N ARG A 44 2.03 21.10 14.75
CA ARG A 44 1.33 21.76 15.86
C ARG A 44 0.52 22.97 15.42
N GLU A 45 1.02 23.77 14.48
CA GLU A 45 0.36 25.01 14.04
C GLU A 45 -0.95 24.77 13.30
N LYS A 46 -1.17 23.58 12.74
CA LYS A 46 -2.39 23.18 11.99
C LYS A 46 -2.79 24.17 10.87
N ARG A 47 -1.94 25.14 10.56
CA ARG A 47 -2.13 26.16 9.52
C ARG A 47 -0.84 26.36 8.75
N LEU A 48 -0.93 26.22 7.43
CA LEU A 48 0.13 26.52 6.51
C LEU A 48 -0.30 27.80 5.76
N SER A 49 0.17 28.96 6.26
CA SER A 49 -0.09 30.23 5.58
C SER A 49 0.96 30.46 4.51
N TRP A 50 0.59 30.24 3.28
CA TRP A 50 1.33 30.63 2.08
C TRP A 50 0.33 31.07 1.02
N THR A 51 0.79 31.36 -0.20
CA THR A 51 -0.06 31.70 -1.36
C THR A 51 -1.21 30.71 -1.63
N THR A 52 -1.16 29.52 -1.03
CA THR A 52 -2.27 28.58 -0.90
C THR A 52 -2.55 28.33 0.59
N HIS A 53 -3.70 28.76 1.08
CA HIS A 53 -4.12 28.50 2.46
C HIS A 53 -4.50 27.03 2.64
N LEU A 54 -3.54 26.20 3.11
CA LEU A 54 -3.80 24.81 3.50
C LEU A 54 -4.02 24.76 5.01
N ARG A 55 -5.18 24.25 5.43
CA ARG A 55 -5.50 24.00 6.83
C ARG A 55 -5.51 22.51 7.07
N LEU A 56 -4.70 22.02 8.01
CA LEU A 56 -4.72 20.61 8.41
C LEU A 56 -6.04 20.31 9.12
N LEU A 57 -6.91 19.51 8.51
CA LEU A 57 -8.25 19.22 9.03
C LEU A 57 -8.26 17.94 9.87
N ARG A 58 -7.82 16.83 9.29
CA ARG A 58 -7.82 15.51 9.93
C ARG A 58 -6.55 14.75 9.54
N ARG A 59 -5.91 14.11 10.51
CA ARG A 59 -4.82 13.17 10.24
C ARG A 59 -5.39 11.91 9.59
N LEU A 60 -4.85 11.53 8.44
CA LEU A 60 -5.23 10.34 7.68
C LEU A 60 -4.34 9.15 8.01
N GLY A 61 -3.06 9.42 8.31
CA GLY A 61 -2.09 8.39 8.65
C GLY A 61 -0.77 9.01 9.09
N ALA A 62 0.02 8.23 9.80
CA ALA A 62 1.40 8.54 10.17
C ALA A 62 2.26 7.28 10.06
N GLY A 63 3.52 7.45 9.68
CA GLY A 63 4.49 6.35 9.56
C GLY A 63 5.92 6.89 9.49
N GLY A 64 6.89 6.03 9.31
CA GLY A 64 8.32 6.40 9.29
C GLY A 64 8.72 7.40 8.21
N GLN A 65 7.89 7.60 7.17
CA GLN A 65 8.15 8.60 6.13
C GLN A 65 7.55 9.98 6.44
N GLY A 66 6.65 10.08 7.45
CA GLY A 66 5.97 11.32 7.79
C GLY A 66 4.49 11.14 8.05
N THR A 67 3.74 12.23 7.99
CA THR A 67 2.33 12.27 8.33
C THR A 67 1.48 12.76 7.15
N VAL A 68 0.32 12.13 6.93
CA VAL A 68 -0.63 12.52 5.89
C VAL A 68 -1.85 13.15 6.54
N TYR A 69 -2.26 14.32 6.04
CA TYR A 69 -3.44 15.05 6.48
C TYR A 69 -4.44 15.24 5.34
N LEU A 70 -5.72 15.16 5.68
CA LEU A 70 -6.77 15.78 4.89
C LEU A 70 -6.67 17.30 5.08
N THR A 71 -6.67 18.03 3.98
CA THR A 71 -6.68 19.48 3.96
C THR A 71 -7.60 20.01 2.87
N GLU A 72 -7.86 21.30 2.86
CA GLU A 72 -8.65 21.99 1.83
C GLU A 72 -7.75 22.94 1.04
N ARG A 73 -7.79 22.80 -0.26
CA ARG A 73 -7.27 23.81 -1.17
C ARG A 73 -8.41 24.78 -1.47
N ARG A 74 -8.23 26.05 -1.04
CA ARG A 74 -9.22 27.11 -1.25
C ARG A 74 -8.86 27.97 -2.43
N GLY A 75 -9.81 28.19 -3.30
CA GLY A 75 -9.79 29.17 -4.38
C GLY A 75 -10.67 30.38 -4.05
N SER A 76 -10.94 31.23 -5.06
CA SER A 76 -11.86 32.36 -4.96
C SER A 76 -13.32 31.88 -4.95
N ASP A 77 -14.22 32.77 -4.55
CA ASP A 77 -15.67 32.62 -4.67
C ASP A 77 -16.25 31.35 -4.03
N GLY A 78 -15.64 30.90 -2.90
CA GLY A 78 -16.07 29.72 -2.18
C GLY A 78 -15.60 28.39 -2.77
N PHE A 79 -14.77 28.40 -3.81
CA PHE A 79 -14.17 27.17 -4.34
C PHE A 79 -13.31 26.48 -3.26
N THR A 80 -13.65 25.25 -2.94
CA THR A 80 -12.91 24.42 -1.97
C THR A 80 -12.77 23.01 -2.51
N LEU A 81 -11.55 22.50 -2.55
CA LEU A 81 -11.23 21.14 -2.99
C LEU A 81 -10.52 20.38 -1.86
N PRO A 82 -11.06 19.25 -1.41
CA PRO A 82 -10.34 18.40 -0.47
C PRO A 82 -9.11 17.80 -1.16
N VAL A 83 -7.97 17.83 -0.48
CA VAL A 83 -6.72 17.25 -0.95
C VAL A 83 -6.01 16.53 0.21
N ALA A 84 -5.18 15.54 -0.12
CA ALA A 84 -4.30 14.91 0.85
C ALA A 84 -2.93 15.61 0.82
N LEU A 85 -2.38 15.87 2.01
CA LEU A 85 -1.07 16.49 2.19
C LEU A 85 -0.16 15.54 2.97
N LYS A 86 0.87 15.02 2.32
CA LYS A 86 1.94 14.24 2.99
C LYS A 86 3.07 15.19 3.38
N ILE A 87 3.36 15.27 4.66
CA ILE A 87 4.46 16.04 5.23
C ILE A 87 5.58 15.06 5.55
N PHE A 88 6.73 15.18 4.88
CA PHE A 88 7.84 14.23 5.01
C PHE A 88 8.63 14.50 6.30
N SER A 89 8.79 13.47 7.13
CA SER A 89 9.58 13.53 8.36
C SER A 89 11.08 13.42 8.07
N PRO A 90 11.91 14.26 8.70
CA PRO A 90 13.36 14.10 8.68
C PRO A 90 13.90 13.05 9.65
N ASP A 91 13.05 12.44 10.52
CA ASP A 91 13.47 11.57 11.63
C ASP A 91 14.34 10.37 11.22
N ARG A 92 14.09 9.83 10.01
CA ARG A 92 14.81 8.65 9.49
C ARG A 92 16.19 8.98 8.91
N TYR A 93 16.55 10.25 8.82
CA TYR A 93 17.80 10.69 8.19
C TYR A 93 18.86 11.02 9.24
N ALA A 94 20.08 10.54 9.02
CA ALA A 94 21.20 10.83 9.89
C ALA A 94 21.68 12.28 9.77
N THR A 95 21.52 12.88 8.57
CA THR A 95 21.98 14.24 8.27
C THR A 95 20.92 15.04 7.51
N PRO A 96 20.88 16.38 7.70
CA PRO A 96 20.02 17.27 6.92
C PRO A 96 20.24 17.20 5.41
N ASN A 97 21.49 16.99 4.97
CA ASN A 97 21.81 16.82 3.55
C ASN A 97 21.23 15.53 2.98
N GLY A 98 21.28 14.42 3.74
CA GLY A 98 20.66 13.18 3.31
C GLY A 98 19.13 13.32 3.14
N TYR A 99 18.48 14.09 4.02
CA TYR A 99 17.06 14.44 3.85
C TYR A 99 16.84 15.29 2.58
N ASP A 100 17.62 16.35 2.36
CA ASP A 100 17.45 17.21 1.19
C ASP A 100 17.68 16.46 -0.12
N ASP A 101 18.72 15.61 -0.20
CA ASP A 101 19.05 14.81 -1.38
C ASP A 101 17.91 13.83 -1.71
N ASP A 102 17.36 13.14 -0.70
CA ASP A 102 16.26 12.21 -0.87
C ASP A 102 14.97 12.95 -1.26
N MET A 103 14.69 14.09 -0.66
CA MET A 103 13.54 14.94 -1.01
C MET A 103 13.67 15.53 -2.42
N ALA A 104 14.87 15.89 -2.88
CA ALA A 104 15.10 16.32 -4.25
C ALA A 104 14.82 15.18 -5.26
N ARG A 105 15.23 13.95 -4.93
CA ARG A 105 14.93 12.75 -5.70
C ARG A 105 13.41 12.48 -5.75
N MET A 106 12.75 12.51 -4.57
CA MET A 106 11.31 12.37 -4.45
C MET A 106 10.55 13.43 -5.27
N GLY A 107 11.03 14.68 -5.30
CA GLY A 107 10.44 15.73 -6.12
C GLY A 107 10.49 15.42 -7.62
N ARG A 108 11.59 14.82 -8.11
CA ARG A 108 11.70 14.37 -9.52
C ARG A 108 10.74 13.22 -9.83
N VAL A 109 10.63 12.25 -8.93
CA VAL A 109 9.66 11.14 -9.05
C VAL A 109 8.24 11.68 -9.06
N ALA A 110 7.89 12.54 -8.09
CA ALA A 110 6.59 13.18 -7.99
C ALA A 110 6.20 13.93 -9.27
N ALA A 111 7.17 14.66 -9.89
CA ALA A 111 6.96 15.34 -11.16
C ALA A 111 6.75 14.38 -12.34
N THR A 112 7.37 13.20 -12.32
CA THR A 112 7.13 12.15 -13.33
C THR A 112 5.75 11.55 -13.14
N VAL A 113 5.41 11.14 -11.91
CA VAL A 113 4.10 10.55 -11.59
C VAL A 113 2.95 11.53 -11.85
N ALA A 114 3.12 12.83 -11.56
CA ALA A 114 2.13 13.86 -11.84
C ALA A 114 1.72 13.96 -13.32
N ARG A 115 2.55 13.48 -14.24
CA ARG A 115 2.27 13.45 -15.69
C ARG A 115 1.59 12.14 -16.15
N ILE A 116 1.55 11.12 -15.28
CA ILE A 116 0.87 9.86 -15.57
C ILE A 116 -0.62 10.05 -15.30
N GLN A 117 -1.42 10.04 -16.35
CA GLN A 117 -2.88 10.09 -16.25
C GLN A 117 -3.40 8.65 -16.20
N HIS A 118 -3.66 8.14 -15.00
CA HIS A 118 -4.18 6.79 -14.78
C HIS A 118 -5.14 6.76 -13.60
N GLU A 119 -6.33 6.17 -13.77
CA GLU A 119 -7.37 6.21 -12.74
C GLU A 119 -7.03 5.40 -11.48
N ASN A 120 -6.19 4.36 -11.62
CA ASN A 120 -5.77 3.48 -10.53
C ASN A 120 -4.44 3.93 -9.89
N LEU A 121 -3.89 5.08 -10.29
CA LEU A 121 -2.69 5.67 -9.71
C LEU A 121 -3.01 7.03 -9.08
N LEU A 122 -2.43 7.29 -7.91
CA LEU A 122 -2.56 8.55 -7.19
C LEU A 122 -2.14 9.75 -8.07
N VAL A 123 -2.98 10.78 -8.11
CA VAL A 123 -2.64 12.04 -8.78
C VAL A 123 -1.85 12.93 -7.82
N VAL A 124 -0.60 13.21 -8.17
CA VAL A 124 0.21 14.21 -7.50
C VAL A 124 -0.10 15.58 -8.10
N GLN A 125 -0.48 16.53 -7.25
CA GLN A 125 -0.87 17.88 -7.68
C GLN A 125 0.26 18.89 -7.52
N ASN A 126 1.08 18.75 -6.47
CA ASN A 126 2.19 19.67 -6.18
C ASN A 126 3.21 19.05 -5.23
N PHE A 127 4.44 19.59 -5.25
CA PHE A 127 5.49 19.25 -4.30
C PHE A 127 6.06 20.58 -3.75
N LEU A 128 5.94 20.78 -2.45
CA LEU A 128 6.18 22.06 -1.79
C LEU A 128 7.36 21.96 -0.82
N ASP A 129 8.00 23.11 -0.60
CA ASP A 129 9.00 23.33 0.47
C ASP A 129 8.48 24.39 1.43
N ARG A 130 8.55 24.11 2.72
CA ARG A 130 8.38 25.12 3.76
C ARG A 130 9.44 24.92 4.84
N ASP A 131 10.31 25.90 4.99
CA ASP A 131 11.37 25.87 5.99
C ASP A 131 12.24 24.60 5.92
N ARG A 132 12.54 24.15 4.70
CA ARG A 132 13.22 22.89 4.36
C ARG A 132 12.38 21.62 4.64
N ILE A 133 11.14 21.72 5.08
CA ILE A 133 10.25 20.56 5.19
C ILE A 133 9.48 20.40 3.89
N ARG A 134 9.65 19.23 3.25
CA ARG A 134 9.00 18.88 1.98
C ARG A 134 7.61 18.33 2.22
N MET A 135 6.70 18.69 1.33
CA MET A 135 5.30 18.27 1.38
C MET A 135 4.82 17.91 -0.02
N MET A 136 4.04 16.85 -0.11
CA MET A 136 3.40 16.44 -1.36
C MET A 136 1.89 16.67 -1.25
N VAL A 137 1.34 17.45 -2.18
CA VAL A 137 -0.11 17.65 -2.32
C VAL A 137 -0.63 16.66 -3.33
N MET A 138 -1.62 15.90 -2.94
CA MET A 138 -2.19 14.80 -3.72
C MET A 138 -3.71 14.92 -3.77
N GLU A 139 -4.34 14.24 -4.71
CA GLU A 139 -5.79 14.09 -4.67
C GLU A 139 -6.24 13.46 -3.34
N TRP A 140 -7.40 13.87 -2.87
CA TRP A 140 -8.12 13.16 -1.81
C TRP A 140 -8.86 11.97 -2.43
N VAL A 141 -8.55 10.75 -1.97
CA VAL A 141 -9.23 9.53 -2.40
C VAL A 141 -10.25 9.15 -1.33
N GLU A 142 -11.54 9.24 -1.68
CA GLU A 142 -12.61 8.80 -0.78
C GLU A 142 -12.76 7.28 -0.87
N GLY A 143 -12.56 6.61 0.27
CA GLY A 143 -12.58 5.15 0.36
C GLY A 143 -11.76 4.63 1.54
N PHE A 144 -11.42 3.35 1.49
CA PHE A 144 -10.66 2.67 2.55
C PHE A 144 -9.47 1.91 1.97
N ASP A 145 -8.34 1.95 2.65
CA ASP A 145 -7.21 1.09 2.32
C ASP A 145 -7.51 -0.38 2.63
N LEU A 146 -6.83 -1.29 1.91
CA LEU A 146 -7.10 -2.72 2.02
C LEU A 146 -6.74 -3.28 3.40
N ARG A 147 -5.71 -2.72 4.07
CA ARG A 147 -5.37 -3.14 5.43
C ARG A 147 -6.52 -2.90 6.39
N ARG A 148 -7.18 -1.73 6.28
CA ARG A 148 -8.32 -1.35 7.12
C ARG A 148 -9.53 -2.22 6.82
N LEU A 149 -9.82 -2.48 5.55
CA LEU A 149 -10.94 -3.34 5.12
C LEU A 149 -10.80 -4.78 5.62
N LEU A 150 -9.57 -5.27 5.78
CA LEU A 150 -9.29 -6.62 6.27
C LEU A 150 -9.26 -6.75 7.80
N THR A 151 -9.62 -5.70 8.56
CA THR A 151 -9.65 -5.80 10.01
C THR A 151 -10.90 -6.54 10.50
N PRO A 152 -10.78 -7.41 11.53
CA PRO A 152 -11.93 -8.03 12.17
C PRO A 152 -12.93 -6.99 12.74
N LYS A 153 -12.41 -5.82 13.18
CA LYS A 153 -13.23 -4.70 13.65
C LYS A 153 -14.18 -4.21 12.55
N MET A 154 -13.65 -3.88 11.36
CA MET A 154 -14.42 -3.43 10.20
C MET A 154 -15.50 -4.46 9.83
N TYR A 155 -15.11 -5.71 9.68
CA TYR A 155 -16.01 -6.83 9.38
C TYR A 155 -17.14 -6.99 10.41
N GLY A 156 -16.82 -6.84 11.71
CA GLY A 156 -17.80 -6.92 12.80
C GLY A 156 -18.77 -5.73 12.83
N VAL A 157 -18.31 -4.52 12.48
CA VAL A 157 -19.18 -3.33 12.39
C VAL A 157 -20.17 -3.49 11.24
N VAL A 158 -19.73 -3.89 10.05
CA VAL A 158 -20.60 -4.15 8.90
C VAL A 158 -21.69 -5.16 9.28
N LYS A 159 -21.32 -6.29 9.87
CA LYS A 159 -22.27 -7.31 10.32
C LYS A 159 -23.41 -6.76 11.20
N ARG A 160 -23.10 -5.80 12.07
CA ARG A 160 -24.10 -5.22 13.00
C ARG A 160 -25.00 -4.18 12.34
N ARG A 161 -24.59 -3.60 11.21
CA ARG A 161 -25.26 -2.46 10.58
C ARG A 161 -26.14 -2.82 9.39
N VAL A 162 -25.80 -3.90 8.69
CA VAL A 162 -26.57 -4.33 7.53
C VAL A 162 -27.64 -5.37 7.90
N SER A 163 -28.66 -5.51 7.05
CA SER A 163 -29.67 -6.56 7.23
C SER A 163 -29.06 -7.96 7.08
N GLN A 164 -29.69 -8.98 7.67
CA GLN A 164 -29.23 -10.38 7.56
C GLN A 164 -29.06 -10.82 6.10
N LYS A 165 -30.02 -10.47 5.22
CA LYS A 165 -29.94 -10.79 3.79
C LYS A 165 -28.76 -10.12 3.11
N ARG A 166 -28.48 -8.83 3.44
CA ARG A 166 -27.34 -8.10 2.90
C ARG A 166 -26.01 -8.69 3.41
N TRP A 167 -25.97 -9.07 4.69
CA TRP A 167 -24.83 -9.73 5.28
C TRP A 167 -24.48 -11.06 4.60
N GLU A 168 -25.49 -11.89 4.33
CA GLU A 168 -25.32 -13.15 3.59
C GLU A 168 -24.76 -12.89 2.19
N TYR A 169 -25.30 -11.89 1.49
CA TYR A 169 -24.80 -11.48 0.18
C TYR A 169 -23.32 -11.03 0.23
N ILE A 170 -22.97 -10.14 1.18
CA ILE A 170 -21.57 -9.68 1.36
C ILE A 170 -20.64 -10.87 1.56
N ASN A 171 -21.04 -11.84 2.39
CA ASN A 171 -20.21 -13.04 2.65
C ASN A 171 -20.10 -13.98 1.46
N GLN A 172 -21.10 -14.03 0.62
CA GLN A 172 -21.11 -14.88 -0.57
C GLN A 172 -20.30 -14.27 -1.72
N VAL A 173 -20.35 -12.93 -1.89
CA VAL A 173 -19.87 -12.26 -3.11
C VAL A 173 -18.61 -11.44 -2.88
N LEU A 174 -18.50 -10.70 -1.76
CA LEU A 174 -17.45 -9.71 -1.54
C LEU A 174 -16.35 -10.19 -0.59
N VAL A 175 -16.69 -10.33 0.69
CA VAL A 175 -15.74 -10.60 1.76
C VAL A 175 -16.32 -11.61 2.74
N THR A 176 -15.49 -12.53 3.22
CA THR A 176 -15.89 -13.56 4.17
C THR A 176 -14.87 -13.71 5.28
N ALA A 177 -15.23 -14.42 6.35
CA ALA A 177 -14.30 -14.75 7.42
C ALA A 177 -13.11 -15.55 6.86
N GLY A 178 -11.92 -15.23 7.28
CA GLY A 178 -10.69 -15.98 7.07
C GLY A 178 -10.16 -16.53 8.40
N PRO A 179 -9.03 -17.23 8.38
CA PRO A 179 -8.48 -17.88 9.58
C PRO A 179 -7.93 -16.88 10.61
N VAL A 180 -7.45 -15.72 10.19
CA VAL A 180 -6.87 -14.67 11.06
C VAL A 180 -7.62 -13.34 10.89
N GLN A 181 -7.93 -12.99 9.66
CA GLN A 181 -8.60 -11.75 9.27
C GLN A 181 -9.62 -12.05 8.16
N PRO A 182 -10.57 -11.15 7.86
CA PRO A 182 -11.45 -11.30 6.70
C PRO A 182 -10.65 -11.50 5.42
N ARG A 183 -11.22 -12.19 4.45
CA ARG A 183 -10.65 -12.40 3.11
C ARG A 183 -11.63 -11.99 2.03
N PHE A 184 -11.11 -11.48 0.92
CA PHE A 184 -11.94 -11.22 -0.25
C PHE A 184 -12.27 -12.51 -1.00
N LYS A 185 -13.42 -12.54 -1.65
CA LYS A 185 -13.75 -13.56 -2.63
C LYS A 185 -12.84 -13.42 -3.85
N ALA A 186 -12.51 -14.53 -4.49
CA ALA A 186 -11.50 -14.56 -5.56
C ALA A 186 -11.77 -13.54 -6.68
N GLY A 187 -13.03 -13.40 -7.11
CA GLY A 187 -13.41 -12.42 -8.14
C GLY A 187 -13.11 -10.97 -7.73
N VAL A 188 -13.47 -10.61 -6.50
CA VAL A 188 -13.20 -9.27 -5.94
C VAL A 188 -11.69 -9.03 -5.79
N ALA A 189 -10.97 -10.01 -5.22
CA ALA A 189 -9.52 -9.91 -5.08
C ALA A 189 -8.84 -9.67 -6.43
N ILE A 190 -9.21 -10.43 -7.47
CA ILE A 190 -8.62 -10.28 -8.80
C ILE A 190 -9.03 -8.96 -9.48
N ALA A 191 -10.26 -8.47 -9.28
CA ALA A 191 -10.63 -7.14 -9.79
C ALA A 191 -9.71 -6.05 -9.20
N ILE A 192 -9.47 -6.07 -7.88
CA ILE A 192 -8.54 -5.17 -7.19
C ILE A 192 -7.12 -5.29 -7.75
N ILE A 193 -6.63 -6.52 -7.94
CA ILE A 193 -5.26 -6.77 -8.39
C ILE A 193 -5.06 -6.32 -9.84
N ARG A 194 -6.08 -6.45 -10.69
CA ARG A 194 -6.05 -5.94 -12.07
C ARG A 194 -5.83 -4.43 -12.10
N ASP A 195 -6.62 -3.68 -11.32
CA ASP A 195 -6.45 -2.24 -11.15
C ASP A 195 -5.01 -1.87 -10.71
N CYS A 196 -4.43 -2.67 -9.79
CA CYS A 196 -3.05 -2.47 -9.32
C CYS A 196 -2.02 -2.80 -10.40
N LEU A 197 -2.21 -3.86 -11.19
CA LEU A 197 -1.33 -4.22 -12.30
C LEU A 197 -1.31 -3.12 -13.37
N GLU A 198 -2.46 -2.55 -13.71
CA GLU A 198 -2.56 -1.43 -14.64
C GLU A 198 -1.81 -0.19 -14.12
N ALA A 199 -1.94 0.12 -12.83
CA ALA A 199 -1.21 1.22 -12.19
C ALA A 199 0.31 0.98 -12.20
N LEU A 200 0.77 -0.24 -11.85
CA LEU A 200 2.19 -0.61 -11.90
C LEU A 200 2.73 -0.55 -13.33
N ALA A 201 1.98 -1.05 -14.31
CA ALA A 201 2.34 -0.97 -15.72
C ALA A 201 2.55 0.49 -16.17
N ALA A 202 1.66 1.40 -15.73
CA ALA A 202 1.79 2.82 -16.03
C ALA A 202 3.06 3.45 -15.41
N LEU A 203 3.42 3.08 -14.17
CA LEU A 203 4.66 3.50 -13.50
C LEU A 203 5.90 2.94 -14.20
N HIS A 204 5.92 1.62 -14.43
CA HIS A 204 7.08 0.91 -14.99
C HIS A 204 7.41 1.39 -16.41
N ARG A 205 6.41 1.73 -17.24
CA ARG A 205 6.61 2.36 -18.56
C ARG A 205 7.34 3.70 -18.50
N GLN A 206 7.25 4.41 -17.37
CA GLN A 206 7.98 5.66 -17.14
C GLN A 206 9.31 5.43 -16.40
N GLY A 207 9.74 4.18 -16.25
CA GLY A 207 10.95 3.82 -15.52
C GLY A 207 10.87 4.10 -14.01
N VAL A 208 9.66 4.14 -13.45
CA VAL A 208 9.44 4.35 -12.01
C VAL A 208 9.11 3.01 -11.35
N ILE A 209 9.86 2.65 -10.31
CA ILE A 209 9.58 1.53 -9.42
C ILE A 209 8.78 2.05 -8.22
N HIS A 210 7.73 1.35 -7.80
CA HIS A 210 6.90 1.74 -6.66
C HIS A 210 7.61 1.51 -5.32
N GLY A 211 8.24 0.35 -5.16
CA GLY A 211 9.17 0.01 -4.06
C GLY A 211 8.53 -0.32 -2.71
N ASP A 212 7.20 -0.11 -2.53
CA ASP A 212 6.51 -0.41 -1.26
C ASP A 212 5.04 -0.79 -1.48
N VAL A 213 4.79 -1.78 -2.37
CA VAL A 213 3.44 -2.30 -2.63
C VAL A 213 2.98 -3.13 -1.43
N LYS A 214 1.87 -2.70 -0.79
CA LYS A 214 1.28 -3.34 0.39
C LYS A 214 -0.19 -2.94 0.57
N PRO A 215 -0.97 -3.65 1.39
CA PRO A 215 -2.41 -3.36 1.56
C PRO A 215 -2.73 -1.93 2.01
N SER A 216 -1.90 -1.31 2.85
CA SER A 216 -2.11 0.09 3.30
C SER A 216 -1.86 1.14 2.21
N ASN A 217 -1.18 0.76 1.11
CA ASN A 217 -0.89 1.64 -0.02
C ASN A 217 -1.84 1.41 -1.22
N ILE A 218 -2.90 0.62 -1.02
CA ILE A 218 -3.94 0.34 -2.01
C ILE A 218 -5.29 0.68 -1.38
N MET A 219 -6.03 1.62 -1.98
CA MET A 219 -7.38 1.98 -1.55
C MET A 219 -8.44 1.46 -2.50
N LEU A 220 -9.56 0.98 -1.96
CA LEU A 220 -10.81 0.86 -2.70
C LEU A 220 -11.55 2.19 -2.63
N LYS A 221 -11.73 2.80 -3.80
CA LYS A 221 -12.44 4.07 -3.98
C LYS A 221 -13.95 3.86 -3.86
N ARG A 222 -14.66 4.94 -3.57
CA ARG A 222 -16.13 4.99 -3.63
C ARG A 222 -16.69 4.51 -4.98
N SER A 223 -15.93 4.64 -6.06
CA SER A 223 -16.32 4.14 -7.39
C SER A 223 -16.28 2.62 -7.57
N GLY A 224 -15.72 1.86 -6.60
CA GLY A 224 -15.53 0.41 -6.67
C GLY A 224 -14.16 -0.02 -7.21
N HIS A 225 -13.37 0.89 -7.75
CA HIS A 225 -12.02 0.61 -8.27
C HIS A 225 -10.93 0.74 -7.20
N ALA A 226 -9.86 -0.01 -7.36
CA ALA A 226 -8.67 0.16 -6.54
C ALA A 226 -7.78 1.30 -7.06
N LYS A 227 -7.04 1.93 -6.14
CA LYS A 227 -6.06 2.97 -6.45
C LYS A 227 -4.82 2.81 -5.59
N MET A 228 -3.64 2.82 -6.20
CA MET A 228 -2.37 2.90 -5.49
C MET A 228 -2.14 4.34 -5.03
N ILE A 229 -1.92 4.55 -3.72
CA ILE A 229 -2.04 5.87 -3.07
C ILE A 229 -0.74 6.45 -2.50
N ASP A 230 0.32 5.69 -2.38
CA ASP A 230 1.58 6.17 -1.80
C ASP A 230 2.78 5.87 -2.70
N ILE A 231 3.43 6.93 -3.16
CA ILE A 231 4.66 6.89 -3.94
C ILE A 231 5.89 7.30 -3.11
N GLY A 232 5.78 7.34 -1.78
CA GLY A 232 6.86 7.83 -0.91
C GLY A 232 8.13 6.98 -0.90
N SER A 233 8.08 5.76 -1.41
CA SER A 233 9.24 4.88 -1.64
C SER A 233 9.59 4.73 -3.12
N ALA A 234 8.81 5.36 -4.02
CA ALA A 234 9.03 5.22 -5.45
C ALA A 234 10.31 5.95 -5.90
N PHE A 235 10.93 5.42 -6.93
CA PHE A 235 12.16 5.99 -7.49
C PHE A 235 12.28 5.71 -9.00
N GLN A 236 13.08 6.52 -9.68
CA GLN A 236 13.48 6.28 -11.08
C GLN A 236 14.55 5.19 -11.12
N VAL A 237 14.44 4.24 -12.04
CA VAL A 237 15.46 3.20 -12.26
C VAL A 237 16.86 3.81 -12.51
N THR A 238 16.92 5.00 -13.12
CA THR A 238 18.14 5.73 -13.40
C THR A 238 18.70 6.53 -12.21
N ASP A 239 17.93 6.67 -11.12
CA ASP A 239 18.30 7.45 -9.94
C ASP A 239 17.80 6.73 -8.66
N PRO A 240 18.31 5.51 -8.38
CA PRO A 240 17.90 4.73 -7.22
C PRO A 240 18.33 5.39 -5.90
N PRO A 241 17.59 5.21 -4.80
CA PRO A 241 18.01 5.71 -3.49
C PRO A 241 19.26 4.98 -2.98
N GLY A 242 20.09 5.68 -2.20
CA GLY A 242 21.29 5.07 -1.60
C GLY A 242 20.98 3.99 -0.55
N ALA A 243 19.82 4.06 0.08
CA ALA A 243 19.30 3.02 0.97
C ALA A 243 17.84 2.74 0.59
N MET A 244 17.54 1.48 0.33
CA MET A 244 16.18 1.07 -0.05
C MET A 244 15.29 0.96 1.18
N ALA A 245 14.18 1.70 1.18
CA ALA A 245 13.12 1.53 2.15
C ALA A 245 12.10 0.51 1.61
N CYS A 246 11.81 -0.52 2.37
CA CYS A 246 10.76 -1.49 2.04
C CYS A 246 10.03 -1.95 3.30
N THR A 247 8.86 -2.52 3.13
CA THR A 247 8.14 -3.24 4.19
C THR A 247 8.52 -4.73 4.09
N PRO A 248 9.32 -5.29 5.02
CA PRO A 248 9.90 -6.62 4.87
C PRO A 248 8.88 -7.73 4.58
N ALA A 249 7.69 -7.65 5.19
CA ALA A 249 6.62 -8.63 4.96
C ALA A 249 6.21 -8.73 3.48
N TYR A 250 6.28 -7.62 2.71
CA TYR A 250 5.89 -7.58 1.30
C TYR A 250 7.08 -7.49 0.34
N ALA A 251 8.29 -7.19 0.81
CA ALA A 251 9.48 -7.13 -0.04
C ALA A 251 9.81 -8.48 -0.66
N ALA A 252 10.27 -8.48 -1.91
CA ALA A 252 10.76 -9.69 -2.57
C ALA A 252 11.99 -10.27 -1.85
N PRO A 253 12.25 -11.60 -1.90
CA PRO A 253 13.37 -12.21 -1.18
C PRO A 253 14.72 -11.63 -1.62
N GLU A 254 14.93 -11.38 -2.90
CA GLU A 254 16.15 -10.78 -3.42
C GLU A 254 16.41 -9.38 -2.86
N VAL A 255 15.36 -8.59 -2.62
CA VAL A 255 15.50 -7.25 -1.98
C VAL A 255 15.96 -7.38 -0.54
N LEU A 256 15.44 -8.37 0.20
CA LEU A 256 15.85 -8.63 1.57
C LEU A 256 17.28 -9.18 1.66
N GLU A 257 17.79 -9.75 0.59
CA GLU A 257 19.18 -10.21 0.43
C GLU A 257 20.13 -9.10 -0.06
N GLY A 258 19.61 -7.90 -0.32
CA GLY A 258 20.39 -6.72 -0.69
C GLY A 258 20.48 -6.44 -2.18
N GLU A 259 19.74 -7.18 -3.01
CA GLU A 259 19.67 -6.92 -4.44
C GLU A 259 18.80 -5.69 -4.75
N PRO A 260 19.02 -5.00 -5.88
CA PRO A 260 18.24 -3.84 -6.27
C PRO A 260 16.74 -4.13 -6.47
N GLN A 261 15.91 -3.19 -6.10
CA GLN A 261 14.47 -3.24 -6.46
C GLN A 261 14.27 -2.97 -7.95
N THR A 262 13.33 -3.71 -8.55
CA THR A 262 13.00 -3.65 -9.98
C THR A 262 11.47 -3.69 -10.17
N ALA A 263 10.99 -3.60 -11.40
CA ALA A 263 9.58 -3.84 -11.73
C ALA A 263 9.11 -5.25 -11.28
N LEU A 264 10.01 -6.24 -11.33
CA LEU A 264 9.69 -7.62 -10.91
C LEU A 264 9.58 -7.76 -9.38
N THR A 265 10.24 -6.90 -8.61
CA THR A 265 10.07 -6.89 -7.14
C THR A 265 8.72 -6.27 -6.73
N ASP A 266 8.20 -5.29 -7.48
CA ASP A 266 6.84 -4.78 -7.28
C ASP A 266 5.78 -5.87 -7.56
N LEU A 267 6.00 -6.71 -8.59
CA LEU A 267 5.13 -7.86 -8.88
C LEU A 267 5.12 -8.89 -7.76
N ALA A 268 6.27 -9.22 -7.18
CA ALA A 268 6.34 -10.12 -6.04
C ALA A 268 5.57 -9.54 -4.83
N SER A 269 5.75 -8.24 -4.56
CA SER A 269 5.04 -7.54 -3.50
C SER A 269 3.52 -7.57 -3.71
N LEU A 270 3.05 -7.31 -4.94
CA LEU A 270 1.64 -7.42 -5.31
C LEU A 270 1.14 -8.87 -5.20
N GLY A 271 1.98 -9.86 -5.51
CA GLY A 271 1.69 -11.27 -5.33
C GLY A 271 1.43 -11.63 -3.85
N TYR A 272 2.26 -11.13 -2.93
CA TYR A 272 2.02 -11.34 -1.49
C TYR A 272 0.74 -10.64 -1.02
N VAL A 273 0.45 -9.43 -1.51
CA VAL A 273 -0.86 -8.80 -1.27
C VAL A 273 -1.98 -9.68 -1.78
N THR A 274 -1.90 -10.19 -3.02
CA THR A 274 -2.91 -11.08 -3.62
C THR A 274 -3.19 -12.28 -2.73
N MET A 275 -2.12 -12.96 -2.29
CA MET A 275 -2.24 -14.12 -1.41
C MET A 275 -2.85 -13.78 -0.05
N GLU A 276 -2.52 -12.63 0.54
CA GLU A 276 -3.13 -12.17 1.79
C GLU A 276 -4.63 -11.90 1.62
N LEU A 277 -5.03 -11.21 0.54
CA LEU A 277 -6.44 -10.94 0.22
C LEU A 277 -7.26 -12.23 0.07
N LEU A 278 -6.67 -13.27 -0.54
CA LEU A 278 -7.31 -14.55 -0.81
C LEU A 278 -7.32 -15.47 0.42
N SER A 279 -6.24 -15.50 1.20
CA SER A 279 -6.08 -16.44 2.32
C SER A 279 -6.72 -15.96 3.61
N GLY A 280 -6.84 -14.63 3.83
CA GLY A 280 -7.28 -14.04 5.09
C GLY A 280 -6.27 -14.22 6.22
N ARG A 281 -4.98 -14.18 5.89
CA ARG A 281 -3.88 -14.18 6.87
C ARG A 281 -2.66 -13.41 6.35
N PRO A 282 -1.95 -12.68 7.22
CA PRO A 282 -0.61 -12.20 6.90
C PRO A 282 0.33 -13.39 6.67
N LEU A 283 1.03 -13.43 5.52
CA LEU A 283 1.73 -14.64 5.06
C LEU A 283 2.94 -15.03 5.88
N PHE A 284 3.63 -14.03 6.45
CA PHE A 284 4.95 -14.20 7.07
C PHE A 284 4.97 -13.78 8.54
N SER A 285 3.82 -13.74 9.21
CA SER A 285 3.71 -13.31 10.61
C SER A 285 4.42 -14.24 11.61
N GLU A 286 4.76 -15.45 11.20
CA GLU A 286 5.45 -16.44 12.01
C GLU A 286 6.98 -16.27 11.99
N SER A 287 7.53 -15.55 11.01
CA SER A 287 8.98 -15.31 10.88
C SER A 287 9.46 -14.39 12.01
N ARG A 288 10.50 -14.82 12.72
CA ARG A 288 11.03 -14.13 13.91
C ARG A 288 12.15 -13.16 13.62
N ASP A 289 12.85 -13.38 12.50
CA ASP A 289 13.99 -12.57 12.06
C ASP A 289 14.08 -12.54 10.53
N LEU A 290 15.01 -11.76 10.01
CA LEU A 290 15.20 -11.57 8.57
C LEU A 290 15.60 -12.88 7.85
N PRO A 291 16.53 -13.71 8.34
CA PRO A 291 16.86 -14.99 7.72
C PRO A 291 15.65 -15.93 7.60
N GLU A 292 14.85 -16.08 8.66
CA GLU A 292 13.63 -16.89 8.62
C GLU A 292 12.62 -16.35 7.59
N LEU A 293 12.49 -15.03 7.49
CA LEU A 293 11.60 -14.39 6.53
C LEU A 293 12.05 -14.64 5.08
N VAL A 294 13.35 -14.51 4.80
CA VAL A 294 13.92 -14.80 3.48
C VAL A 294 13.70 -16.28 3.12
N GLU A 295 13.99 -17.20 4.02
CA GLU A 295 13.77 -18.63 3.79
C GLU A 295 12.29 -18.95 3.56
N ALA A 296 11.38 -18.36 4.35
CA ALA A 296 9.95 -18.54 4.15
C ALA A 296 9.48 -18.05 2.76
N LYS A 297 10.04 -16.94 2.26
CA LYS A 297 9.75 -16.41 0.92
C LYS A 297 10.37 -17.27 -0.18
N ARG A 298 11.57 -17.78 0.01
CA ARG A 298 12.23 -18.71 -0.92
C ARG A 298 11.45 -20.01 -1.09
N ARG A 299 10.76 -20.45 -0.05
CA ARG A 299 9.94 -21.68 -0.07
C ARG A 299 8.45 -21.45 -0.23
N ILE A 300 8.03 -20.24 -0.68
CA ILE A 300 6.62 -19.88 -0.77
C ILE A 300 5.82 -20.81 -1.69
N LEU A 301 6.42 -21.26 -2.79
CA LEU A 301 5.75 -22.13 -3.77
C LEU A 301 5.38 -23.50 -3.17
N ASP A 302 6.19 -24.05 -2.28
CA ASP A 302 5.95 -25.30 -1.59
C ASP A 302 4.73 -25.19 -0.65
N ARG A 303 4.59 -24.01 -0.03
CA ARG A 303 3.54 -23.73 0.96
C ARG A 303 2.25 -23.18 0.37
N LEU A 304 2.29 -22.75 -0.90
CA LEU A 304 1.17 -22.07 -1.55
C LEU A 304 -0.16 -22.85 -1.44
N PRO A 305 -0.22 -24.18 -1.71
CA PRO A 305 -1.47 -24.95 -1.60
C PRO A 305 -2.05 -24.98 -0.18
N GLU A 306 -1.18 -24.98 0.85
CA GLU A 306 -1.59 -25.03 2.26
C GLU A 306 -2.04 -23.66 2.78
N LEU A 307 -1.51 -22.59 2.20
CA LEU A 307 -1.85 -21.20 2.57
C LEU A 307 -3.20 -20.78 2.00
N MET A 308 -3.59 -21.33 0.87
CA MET A 308 -4.82 -20.96 0.18
C MET A 308 -6.03 -21.73 0.71
N PRO A 309 -7.20 -21.08 0.84
CA PRO A 309 -8.43 -21.79 1.14
C PRO A 309 -8.83 -22.71 -0.02
N GLU A 310 -9.62 -23.72 0.27
CA GLU A 310 -9.95 -24.80 -0.66
C GLU A 310 -10.60 -24.31 -1.96
N ASP A 311 -11.44 -23.28 -1.88
CA ASP A 311 -12.10 -22.66 -3.04
C ASP A 311 -11.11 -21.95 -3.98
N VAL A 312 -9.98 -21.48 -3.46
CA VAL A 312 -8.87 -20.89 -4.23
C VAL A 312 -7.92 -21.98 -4.73
N ALA A 313 -7.51 -22.89 -3.84
CA ALA A 313 -6.54 -23.94 -4.13
C ALA A 313 -6.99 -24.90 -5.25
N ARG A 314 -8.30 -25.09 -5.42
CA ARG A 314 -8.90 -25.91 -6.50
C ARG A 314 -8.92 -25.20 -7.87
N ASN A 315 -8.61 -23.93 -7.93
CA ASN A 315 -8.60 -23.19 -9.20
C ASN A 315 -7.17 -23.10 -9.73
N ASP A 316 -6.85 -23.97 -10.70
CA ASP A 316 -5.50 -24.08 -11.27
C ASP A 316 -5.01 -22.77 -11.89
N LEU A 317 -5.89 -22.01 -12.57
CA LEU A 317 -5.53 -20.74 -13.20
C LEU A 317 -5.16 -19.69 -12.15
N LEU A 318 -5.94 -19.57 -11.07
CA LEU A 318 -5.65 -18.65 -9.99
C LEU A 318 -4.37 -19.03 -9.24
N MET A 319 -4.14 -20.32 -9.02
CA MET A 319 -2.91 -20.83 -8.41
C MET A 319 -1.69 -20.59 -9.30
N THR A 320 -1.83 -20.74 -10.62
CA THR A 320 -0.76 -20.44 -11.59
C THR A 320 -0.46 -18.95 -11.61
N PHE A 321 -1.49 -18.09 -11.61
CA PHE A 321 -1.32 -16.65 -11.49
C PHE A 321 -0.56 -16.27 -10.22
N CYS A 322 -0.94 -16.79 -9.06
CA CYS A 322 -0.23 -16.54 -7.81
C CYS A 322 1.25 -16.98 -7.90
N ARG A 323 1.52 -18.18 -8.43
CA ARG A 323 2.90 -18.66 -8.63
C ARG A 323 3.72 -17.74 -9.52
N GLY A 324 3.15 -17.27 -10.62
CA GLY A 324 3.80 -16.37 -11.56
C GLY A 324 4.13 -14.99 -10.96
N LEU A 325 3.40 -14.55 -9.94
CA LEU A 325 3.74 -13.31 -9.22
C LEU A 325 4.84 -13.51 -8.17
N VAL A 326 4.73 -14.56 -7.34
CA VAL A 326 5.57 -14.73 -6.14
C VAL A 326 6.76 -15.66 -6.32
N ASN A 327 7.07 -16.08 -7.55
CA ASN A 327 8.19 -16.97 -7.77
C ASN A 327 9.47 -16.40 -7.11
N PRO A 328 10.19 -17.19 -6.30
CA PRO A 328 11.43 -16.73 -5.66
C PRO A 328 12.51 -16.33 -6.66
N ASP A 329 12.52 -16.96 -7.84
CA ASP A 329 13.36 -16.57 -8.98
C ASP A 329 12.64 -15.48 -9.79
N PRO A 330 13.19 -14.24 -9.86
CA PRO A 330 12.59 -13.15 -10.63
C PRO A 330 12.39 -13.47 -12.11
N GLU A 331 13.27 -14.28 -12.72
CA GLU A 331 13.19 -14.64 -14.14
C GLU A 331 12.01 -15.59 -14.44
N GLN A 332 11.48 -16.26 -13.43
CA GLN A 332 10.31 -17.13 -13.52
C GLN A 332 9.01 -16.42 -13.17
N ARG A 333 9.05 -15.13 -12.83
CA ARG A 333 7.84 -14.30 -12.66
C ARG A 333 7.30 -13.86 -14.01
N PHE A 334 6.08 -13.29 -14.01
CA PHE A 334 5.62 -12.56 -15.18
C PHE A 334 6.65 -11.49 -15.56
N PRO A 335 6.96 -11.32 -16.86
CA PRO A 335 8.03 -10.42 -17.30
C PRO A 335 7.67 -8.93 -17.12
N SER A 336 6.41 -8.60 -16.95
CA SER A 336 5.92 -7.23 -16.70
C SER A 336 4.54 -7.24 -16.06
N ALA A 337 4.10 -6.08 -15.54
CA ALA A 337 2.75 -5.92 -15.02
C ALA A 337 1.68 -6.10 -16.11
N GLU A 338 1.94 -5.64 -17.34
CA GLU A 338 1.07 -5.89 -18.50
C GLU A 338 0.96 -7.38 -18.81
N ALA A 339 2.08 -8.11 -18.74
CA ALA A 339 2.06 -9.55 -18.96
C ALA A 339 1.26 -10.29 -17.88
N ALA A 340 1.43 -9.90 -16.61
CA ALA A 340 0.64 -10.44 -15.50
C ALA A 340 -0.86 -10.16 -15.63
N GLU A 341 -1.25 -9.06 -16.28
CA GLU A 341 -2.66 -8.74 -16.57
C GLU A 341 -3.19 -9.53 -17.76
N LEU A 342 -2.50 -9.55 -18.90
CA LEU A 342 -3.04 -9.88 -20.21
C LEU A 342 -2.79 -11.30 -20.70
N LEU A 343 -1.74 -12.00 -20.21
CA LEU A 343 -1.41 -13.35 -20.66
C LEU A 343 -2.53 -14.37 -20.34
N GLU A 344 -2.49 -15.52 -20.98
CA GLU A 344 -3.46 -16.60 -20.77
C GLU A 344 -3.48 -17.14 -19.34
N GLU A 345 -2.41 -16.94 -18.60
CA GLU A 345 -2.24 -17.29 -17.18
C GLU A 345 -2.38 -16.07 -16.27
N GLY A 346 -2.69 -14.90 -16.84
CA GLY A 346 -2.79 -13.63 -16.13
C GLY A 346 -4.16 -13.38 -15.50
N ALA A 347 -4.27 -12.23 -14.83
CA ALA A 347 -5.48 -11.84 -14.10
C ALA A 347 -6.73 -11.73 -14.98
N ALA A 348 -6.60 -11.21 -16.22
CA ALA A 348 -7.70 -11.09 -17.16
C ALA A 348 -8.25 -12.45 -17.61
N ALA A 349 -7.41 -13.49 -17.68
CA ALA A 349 -7.87 -14.84 -18.03
C ALA A 349 -8.76 -15.43 -16.94
N PHE A 350 -8.39 -15.27 -15.68
CA PHE A 350 -9.23 -15.67 -14.56
C PHE A 350 -10.55 -14.89 -14.53
N HIS A 351 -10.50 -13.58 -14.76
CA HIS A 351 -11.71 -12.75 -14.87
C HIS A 351 -12.64 -13.27 -15.97
N ARG A 352 -12.11 -13.54 -17.17
CA ARG A 352 -12.90 -14.16 -18.27
C ARG A 352 -13.51 -15.52 -17.91
N GLN A 353 -12.82 -16.33 -17.11
CA GLN A 353 -13.37 -17.58 -16.61
C GLN A 353 -14.60 -17.37 -15.72
N LEU A 354 -14.55 -16.35 -14.84
CA LEU A 354 -15.68 -15.97 -14.00
C LEU A 354 -16.86 -15.46 -14.83
N VAL A 355 -16.61 -14.64 -15.87
CA VAL A 355 -17.65 -14.10 -16.77
C VAL A 355 -18.39 -15.23 -17.48
N LYS A 356 -17.68 -16.23 -18.00
CA LYS A 356 -18.29 -17.39 -18.67
C LYS A 356 -19.20 -18.20 -17.75
N ASN A 357 -19.02 -18.10 -16.45
CA ASN A 357 -19.80 -18.78 -15.42
C ASN A 357 -20.93 -17.91 -14.82
N ASP A 358 -21.30 -16.80 -15.46
CA ASP A 358 -22.31 -15.81 -14.99
C ASP A 358 -21.98 -15.17 -13.61
N LEU A 359 -20.73 -15.22 -13.16
CA LEU A 359 -20.34 -14.76 -11.83
C LEU A 359 -19.67 -13.38 -11.79
N SER A 360 -19.44 -12.71 -12.94
CA SER A 360 -18.49 -11.59 -12.95
C SER A 360 -19.04 -10.22 -13.31
N SER A 361 -20.30 -10.11 -13.72
CA SER A 361 -20.75 -8.87 -14.38
C SER A 361 -20.89 -7.65 -13.47
N GLU A 362 -20.71 -7.79 -12.15
CA GLU A 362 -21.08 -6.71 -11.23
C GLU A 362 -20.12 -6.46 -10.05
N TYR A 363 -18.91 -7.05 -10.03
CA TYR A 363 -18.00 -6.85 -8.87
C TYR A 363 -17.70 -5.39 -8.59
N GLU A 364 -17.50 -4.55 -9.61
CA GLU A 364 -17.25 -3.12 -9.43
C GLU A 364 -18.45 -2.43 -8.78
N ASN A 365 -19.67 -2.75 -9.24
CA ASN A 365 -20.87 -2.20 -8.64
C ASN A 365 -21.11 -2.71 -7.22
N ASP A 366 -20.83 -3.99 -6.97
CA ASP A 366 -20.94 -4.58 -5.64
C ASP A 366 -19.93 -3.99 -4.67
N ILE A 367 -18.69 -3.78 -5.09
CA ILE A 367 -17.65 -3.10 -4.32
C ILE A 367 -18.08 -1.65 -4.07
N ARG A 368 -18.58 -0.94 -5.09
CA ARG A 368 -19.05 0.43 -4.97
C ARG A 368 -20.12 0.57 -3.88
N ILE A 369 -21.18 -0.26 -3.96
CA ILE A 369 -22.28 -0.24 -2.98
C ILE A 369 -21.74 -0.53 -1.58
N TRP A 370 -20.85 -1.52 -1.46
CA TRP A 370 -20.26 -1.87 -0.16
C TRP A 370 -19.40 -0.74 0.42
N ILE A 371 -18.58 -0.07 -0.41
CA ILE A 371 -17.79 1.08 0.04
C ILE A 371 -18.69 2.26 0.44
N GLU A 372 -19.81 2.52 -0.28
CA GLU A 372 -20.79 3.52 0.11
C GLU A 372 -21.41 3.20 1.47
N GLU A 373 -21.82 1.95 1.71
CA GLU A 373 -22.33 1.50 3.02
C GLU A 373 -21.29 1.70 4.15
N LEU A 374 -20.01 1.47 3.87
CA LEU A 374 -18.93 1.70 4.84
C LEU A 374 -18.69 3.18 5.12
N LEU A 375 -18.79 4.04 4.11
CA LEU A 375 -18.62 5.49 4.26
C LEU A 375 -19.75 6.10 5.11
N GLU A 376 -20.97 5.59 5.01
CA GLU A 376 -22.11 6.04 5.85
C GLU A 376 -21.87 5.77 7.36
N ILE A 377 -21.10 4.73 7.70
CA ILE A 377 -20.79 4.38 9.09
C ILE A 377 -19.37 4.81 9.51
N GLN A 378 -18.70 5.58 8.67
CA GLN A 378 -17.30 5.95 8.84
C GLN A 378 -17.03 6.66 10.17
N ASP A 379 -17.89 7.58 10.58
CA ASP A 379 -17.74 8.35 11.82
C ASP A 379 -17.69 7.43 13.05
N GLU A 380 -18.43 6.32 13.06
CA GLU A 380 -18.40 5.34 14.14
C GLU A 380 -17.10 4.51 14.16
N LEU A 381 -16.48 4.33 12.98
CA LEU A 381 -15.24 3.58 12.85
C LEU A 381 -14.02 4.37 13.36
N PHE A 382 -14.11 5.72 13.36
CA PHE A 382 -13.00 6.61 13.73
C PHE A 382 -13.04 7.09 15.20
N VAL A 383 -14.19 7.04 15.87
CA VAL A 383 -14.33 7.54 17.26
C VAL A 383 -13.36 6.88 18.24
N ASP A 384 -12.96 5.64 17.98
CA ASP A 384 -12.05 4.87 18.87
C ASP A 384 -10.55 5.11 18.61
N GLU A 385 -10.15 5.70 17.48
CA GLU A 385 -8.74 5.92 17.14
C GLU A 385 -8.13 7.19 17.75
N GLU A 386 -8.96 8.18 18.10
CA GLU A 386 -8.52 9.40 18.80
C GLU A 386 -8.37 9.20 20.31
N SER A 387 -8.79 8.05 20.84
CA SER A 387 -8.81 7.75 22.28
C SER A 387 -7.66 6.82 22.73
N GLN A 388 -6.76 6.42 21.82
CA GLN A 388 -5.55 5.64 22.09
C GLN A 388 -4.29 6.40 21.67
#